data_235832b03461f9e2f99c747a244c30cb
#
_entry.id   235832b03461f9e2f99c747a244c30cb
#
_cell.length_a   1.000
_cell.length_b   1.000
_cell.length_c   1.000
_cell.angle_alpha   90.00
_cell.angle_beta   90.00
_cell.angle_gamma   90.00
#
_symmetry.space_group_name_H-M   'P 1'
#
loop_
_entity.id
_entity.type
_entity.pdbx_description
1 polymer ?
#
loop_
_entity_poly.entity_id
_entity_poly.type
_entity_poly.pdbx_seq_one_letter_code
_entity_poly.pdbx_strand_id
1 'polypeptide(L)'
;MNAFYNKIYSLVGIGVGISALVSGLMMTVFQDFFVQILTTAPMVYYAAVVVELILVFVASGKAVKNSPSALPIFLIYSALNGFTLSFIIARYMQATVYKAFLVSALMFIVMGAIGRVVKKDLSGMGRALMGVLIGVIIASVVNMFLRSSGMDYILSIISVFLFAGLTAWDNQKIRYVYDQTNGQPATGWAVAMALELYLDFINLFISLLRIFGRND
;
A
#
# COMPACT_ATOMS: atom_id res chain seq x y z
N MET A 1 12.04 21.77 0.08
CA MET A 1 10.85 21.01 0.51
C MET A 1 10.02 20.49 -0.66
N ASN A 2 9.56 21.32 -1.60
CA ASN A 2 8.73 20.85 -2.73
C ASN A 2 9.43 19.76 -3.58
N ALA A 3 10.73 19.90 -3.87
CA ALA A 3 11.48 18.90 -4.62
C ALA A 3 11.53 17.53 -3.90
N PHE A 4 11.61 17.53 -2.57
CA PHE A 4 11.58 16.30 -1.76
C PHE A 4 10.21 15.62 -1.82
N TYR A 5 9.11 16.37 -1.65
CA TYR A 5 7.76 15.86 -1.85
C TYR A 5 7.57 15.31 -3.27
N ASN A 6 7.97 16.05 -4.29
CA ASN A 6 7.84 15.60 -5.67
C ASN A 6 8.57 14.28 -5.92
N LYS A 7 9.77 14.12 -5.37
CA LYS A 7 10.54 12.86 -5.47
C LYS A 7 9.78 11.69 -4.82
N ILE A 8 9.23 11.89 -3.61
CA ILE A 8 8.47 10.85 -2.90
C ILE A 8 7.22 10.47 -3.69
N TYR A 9 6.39 11.45 -4.09
CA TYR A 9 5.17 11.18 -4.84
C TYR A 9 5.42 10.58 -6.22
N SER A 10 6.52 10.96 -6.88
CA SER A 10 6.95 10.31 -8.13
C SER A 10 7.28 8.84 -7.91
N LEU A 11 7.98 8.51 -6.83
CA LEU A 11 8.27 7.11 -6.48
C LEU A 11 7.01 6.33 -6.15
N VAL A 12 6.06 6.91 -5.41
CA VAL A 12 4.75 6.29 -5.15
C VAL A 12 4.02 6.03 -6.46
N GLY A 13 3.95 7.03 -7.35
CA GLY A 13 3.30 6.89 -8.66
C GLY A 13 3.96 5.81 -9.53
N ILE A 14 5.30 5.73 -9.53
CA ILE A 14 6.03 4.66 -10.21
C ILE A 14 5.69 3.30 -9.61
N GLY A 15 5.71 3.16 -8.28
CA GLY A 15 5.36 1.91 -7.60
C GLY A 15 3.94 1.44 -7.91
N VAL A 16 2.95 2.33 -7.81
CA VAL A 16 1.55 2.05 -8.16
C VAL A 16 1.41 1.70 -9.65
N GLY A 17 2.11 2.43 -10.52
CA GLY A 17 2.13 2.18 -11.96
C GLY A 17 2.70 0.79 -12.31
N ILE A 18 3.80 0.38 -11.66
CA ILE A 18 4.38 -0.95 -11.82
C ILE A 18 3.39 -2.02 -11.37
N SER A 19 2.75 -1.84 -10.19
CA SER A 19 1.76 -2.80 -9.67
C SER A 19 0.56 -2.93 -10.60
N ALA A 20 0.04 -1.82 -11.12
CA ALA A 20 -1.06 -1.81 -12.07
C ALA A 20 -0.69 -2.50 -13.39
N LEU A 21 0.52 -2.22 -13.91
CA LEU A 21 1.02 -2.84 -15.14
C LEU A 21 1.19 -4.35 -14.98
N VAL A 22 1.83 -4.79 -13.90
CA VAL A 22 2.03 -6.23 -13.63
C VAL A 22 0.70 -6.93 -13.43
N SER A 23 -0.24 -6.33 -12.65
CA SER A 23 -1.59 -6.89 -12.50
C SER A 23 -2.31 -7.03 -13.83
N GLY A 24 -2.25 -5.99 -14.68
CA GLY A 24 -2.85 -6.03 -16.02
C GLY A 24 -2.22 -7.10 -16.91
N LEU A 25 -0.89 -7.21 -16.93
CA LEU A 25 -0.19 -8.24 -17.70
C LEU A 25 -0.54 -9.66 -17.25
N MET A 26 -0.65 -9.89 -15.94
CA MET A 26 -1.06 -11.20 -15.39
C MET A 26 -2.46 -11.59 -15.84
N MET A 27 -3.39 -10.64 -15.92
CA MET A 27 -4.79 -10.91 -16.29
C MET A 27 -5.04 -10.96 -17.79
N THR A 28 -4.07 -10.51 -18.62
CA THR A 28 -4.23 -10.44 -20.08
C THR A 28 -3.19 -11.28 -20.83
N VAL A 29 -1.92 -10.91 -20.73
CA VAL A 29 -0.84 -11.56 -21.49
C VAL A 29 -0.45 -12.90 -20.89
N PHE A 30 -0.39 -12.99 -19.54
CA PHE A 30 0.00 -14.20 -18.81
C PHE A 30 -1.22 -14.94 -18.23
N GLN A 31 -2.37 -14.89 -18.92
CA GLN A 31 -3.62 -15.46 -18.43
C GLN A 31 -3.52 -16.98 -18.19
N ASP A 32 -2.85 -17.72 -19.05
CA ASP A 32 -2.68 -19.17 -18.88
C ASP A 32 -1.86 -19.50 -17.62
N PHE A 33 -0.78 -18.74 -17.38
CA PHE A 33 0.02 -18.88 -16.17
C PHE A 33 -0.76 -18.47 -14.91
N PHE A 34 -1.55 -17.41 -15.00
CA PHE A 34 -2.43 -16.96 -13.93
C PHE A 34 -3.45 -18.04 -13.54
N VAL A 35 -4.13 -18.65 -14.54
CA VAL A 35 -5.09 -19.75 -14.35
C VAL A 35 -4.39 -20.99 -13.79
N GLN A 36 -3.21 -21.32 -14.27
CA GLN A 36 -2.41 -22.46 -13.77
C GLN A 36 -2.09 -22.27 -12.26
N ILE A 37 -1.72 -21.08 -11.82
CA ILE A 37 -1.47 -20.81 -10.39
C ILE A 37 -2.74 -21.03 -9.58
N LEU A 38 -3.89 -20.54 -10.06
CA LEU A 38 -5.16 -20.70 -9.35
C LEU A 38 -5.62 -22.16 -9.22
N THR A 39 -5.37 -22.97 -10.23
CA THR A 39 -5.91 -24.33 -10.32
C THR A 39 -4.94 -25.42 -9.85
N THR A 40 -3.65 -25.28 -10.19
CA THR A 40 -2.67 -26.38 -10.03
C THR A 40 -1.56 -26.05 -9.03
N ALA A 41 -1.24 -24.75 -8.83
CA ALA A 41 -0.09 -24.35 -8.04
C ALA A 41 -0.38 -23.19 -7.06
N PRO A 42 -1.44 -23.26 -6.21
CA PRO A 42 -1.81 -22.15 -5.32
C PRO A 42 -0.69 -21.77 -4.33
N MET A 43 0.24 -22.69 -4.06
CA MET A 43 1.41 -22.41 -3.22
C MET A 43 2.30 -21.29 -3.76
N VAL A 44 2.32 -21.06 -5.07
CA VAL A 44 3.08 -19.95 -5.68
C VAL A 44 2.53 -18.59 -5.20
N TYR A 45 1.22 -18.43 -5.12
CA TYR A 45 0.59 -17.23 -4.57
C TYR A 45 0.97 -17.01 -3.10
N TYR A 46 0.85 -18.06 -2.26
CA TYR A 46 1.19 -17.93 -0.85
C TYR A 46 2.69 -17.67 -0.63
N ALA A 47 3.56 -18.30 -1.42
CA ALA A 47 4.99 -18.02 -1.39
C ALA A 47 5.29 -16.57 -1.78
N ALA A 48 4.62 -16.04 -2.82
CA ALA A 48 4.75 -14.64 -3.22
C ALA A 48 4.36 -13.68 -2.08
N VAL A 49 3.24 -13.92 -1.40
CA VAL A 49 2.81 -13.12 -0.24
C VAL A 49 3.86 -13.15 0.89
N VAL A 50 4.45 -14.30 1.19
CA VAL A 50 5.50 -14.41 2.21
C VAL A 50 6.75 -13.63 1.79
N VAL A 51 7.18 -13.76 0.53
CA VAL A 51 8.32 -13.00 -0.02
C VAL A 51 8.03 -11.51 0.03
N GLU A 52 6.80 -11.09 -0.27
CA GLU A 52 6.36 -9.69 -0.21
C GLU A 52 6.49 -9.13 1.22
N LEU A 53 6.07 -9.86 2.23
CA LEU A 53 6.25 -9.48 3.63
C LEU A 53 7.72 -9.33 4.01
N ILE A 54 8.58 -10.23 3.55
CA ILE A 54 10.03 -10.12 3.79
C ILE A 54 10.60 -8.88 3.08
N LEU A 55 10.23 -8.66 1.82
CA LEU A 55 10.75 -7.56 1.02
C LEU A 55 10.39 -6.18 1.60
N VAL A 56 9.19 -6.01 2.18
CA VAL A 56 8.82 -4.73 2.79
C VAL A 56 9.73 -4.38 3.97
N PHE A 57 10.07 -5.35 4.83
CA PHE A 57 11.01 -5.12 5.93
C PHE A 57 12.44 -4.88 5.43
N VAL A 58 12.88 -5.61 4.41
CA VAL A 58 14.20 -5.42 3.80
C VAL A 58 14.28 -4.06 3.11
N ALA A 59 13.27 -3.65 2.33
CA ALA A 59 13.22 -2.36 1.67
C ALA A 59 13.28 -1.21 2.68
N SER A 60 12.43 -1.28 3.72
CA SER A 60 12.39 -0.29 4.79
C SER A 60 13.73 -0.18 5.52
N GLY A 61 14.31 -1.30 5.94
CA GLY A 61 15.62 -1.33 6.62
C GLY A 61 16.77 -0.82 5.77
N LYS A 62 16.78 -1.10 4.46
CA LYS A 62 17.78 -0.58 3.52
C LYS A 62 17.58 0.92 3.25
N ALA A 63 16.34 1.38 3.17
CA ALA A 63 16.01 2.78 2.95
C ALA A 63 16.47 3.65 4.13
N VAL A 64 16.18 3.25 5.37
CA VAL A 64 16.62 3.97 6.59
C VAL A 64 18.14 4.04 6.67
N LYS A 65 18.85 3.00 6.22
CA LYS A 65 20.33 2.97 6.16
C LYS A 65 20.91 3.70 4.93
N ASN A 66 20.06 4.38 4.15
CA ASN A 66 20.44 5.04 2.90
C ASN A 66 21.23 4.15 1.93
N SER A 67 20.88 2.85 1.88
CA SER A 67 21.54 1.88 0.99
C SER A 67 21.11 2.11 -0.47
N PRO A 68 22.04 2.04 -1.44
CA PRO A 68 21.72 2.14 -2.87
C PRO A 68 20.71 1.07 -3.35
N SER A 69 20.64 -0.07 -2.66
CA SER A 69 19.72 -1.16 -2.98
C SER A 69 18.28 -0.90 -2.55
N ALA A 70 17.98 0.15 -1.77
CA ALA A 70 16.64 0.42 -1.29
C ALA A 70 15.63 0.65 -2.44
N LEU A 71 16.02 1.46 -3.43
CA LEU A 71 15.15 1.74 -4.58
C LEU A 71 14.90 0.50 -5.45
N PRO A 72 15.91 -0.27 -5.90
CA PRO A 72 15.67 -1.52 -6.62
C PRO A 72 14.75 -2.49 -5.85
N ILE A 73 14.93 -2.64 -4.54
CA ILE A 73 14.10 -3.53 -3.73
C ILE A 73 12.66 -3.03 -3.66
N PHE A 74 12.44 -1.71 -3.53
CA PHE A 74 11.10 -1.11 -3.59
C PHE A 74 10.41 -1.38 -4.95
N LEU A 75 11.13 -1.28 -6.07
CA LEU A 75 10.55 -1.56 -7.39
C LEU A 75 10.21 -3.05 -7.57
N ILE A 76 11.09 -3.96 -7.10
CA ILE A 76 10.83 -5.40 -7.10
C ILE A 76 9.61 -5.71 -6.21
N TYR A 77 9.51 -5.09 -5.02
CA TYR A 77 8.36 -5.18 -4.15
C TYR A 77 7.08 -4.75 -4.85
N SER A 78 7.11 -3.61 -5.54
CA SER A 78 5.93 -3.09 -6.28
C SER A 78 5.50 -4.03 -7.41
N ALA A 79 6.45 -4.67 -8.11
CA ALA A 79 6.14 -5.66 -9.13
C ALA A 79 5.51 -6.93 -8.54
N LEU A 80 6.08 -7.44 -7.43
CA LEU A 80 5.54 -8.59 -6.73
C LEU A 80 4.15 -8.31 -6.16
N ASN A 81 3.95 -7.11 -5.60
CA ASN A 81 2.64 -6.67 -5.13
C ASN A 81 1.61 -6.60 -6.29
N GLY A 82 2.03 -6.16 -7.48
CA GLY A 82 1.19 -6.22 -8.67
C GLY A 82 0.79 -7.65 -9.06
N PHE A 83 1.71 -8.60 -8.91
CA PHE A 83 1.42 -10.02 -9.11
C PHE A 83 0.38 -10.53 -8.09
N THR A 84 0.57 -10.33 -6.80
CA THR A 84 -0.39 -10.76 -5.76
C THR A 84 -1.73 -10.04 -5.87
N LEU A 85 -1.71 -8.75 -6.20
CA LEU A 85 -2.89 -7.92 -6.38
C LEU A 85 -3.78 -8.41 -7.54
N SER A 86 -3.19 -8.98 -8.62
CA SER A 86 -3.95 -9.54 -9.73
C SER A 86 -4.97 -10.59 -9.28
N PHE A 87 -4.60 -11.45 -8.31
CA PHE A 87 -5.49 -12.49 -7.75
C PHE A 87 -6.61 -11.92 -6.88
N ILE A 88 -6.41 -10.74 -6.30
CA ILE A 88 -7.44 -10.03 -5.55
C ILE A 88 -8.41 -9.36 -6.53
N ILE A 89 -7.87 -8.59 -7.47
CA ILE A 89 -8.64 -7.81 -8.46
C ILE A 89 -9.52 -8.71 -9.33
N ALA A 90 -9.02 -9.88 -9.73
CA ALA A 90 -9.74 -10.82 -10.57
C ALA A 90 -11.08 -11.34 -9.98
N ARG A 91 -11.33 -11.10 -8.70
CA ARG A 91 -12.58 -11.47 -8.02
C ARG A 91 -13.69 -10.43 -8.14
N TYR A 92 -13.40 -9.28 -8.74
CA TYR A 92 -14.29 -8.12 -8.78
C TYR A 92 -14.56 -7.67 -10.19
N MET A 93 -15.75 -7.10 -10.42
CA MET A 93 -16.09 -6.50 -11.71
C MET A 93 -15.14 -5.35 -12.04
N GLN A 94 -14.79 -5.19 -13.31
CA GLN A 94 -13.87 -4.15 -13.76
C GLN A 94 -14.35 -2.74 -13.38
N ALA A 95 -15.66 -2.48 -13.42
CA ALA A 95 -16.25 -1.21 -13.01
C ALA A 95 -15.99 -0.91 -11.52
N THR A 96 -16.08 -1.94 -10.66
CA THR A 96 -15.79 -1.84 -9.22
C THR A 96 -14.32 -1.56 -8.97
N VAL A 97 -13.42 -2.19 -9.72
CA VAL A 97 -11.97 -1.94 -9.64
C VAL A 97 -11.65 -0.48 -9.98
N TYR A 98 -12.20 0.05 -11.09
CA TYR A 98 -12.00 1.45 -11.46
C TYR A 98 -12.56 2.42 -10.42
N LYS A 99 -13.76 2.16 -9.91
CA LYS A 99 -14.39 2.97 -8.87
C LYS A 99 -13.54 2.99 -7.60
N ALA A 100 -13.08 1.82 -7.14
CA ALA A 100 -12.23 1.71 -5.95
C ALA A 100 -10.91 2.47 -6.15
N PHE A 101 -10.27 2.34 -7.31
CA PHE A 101 -9.03 3.03 -7.63
C PHE A 101 -9.20 4.56 -7.61
N LEU A 102 -10.22 5.08 -8.28
CA LEU A 102 -10.48 6.52 -8.32
C LEU A 102 -10.77 7.10 -6.94
N VAL A 103 -11.61 6.42 -6.15
CA VAL A 103 -11.92 6.88 -4.79
C VAL A 103 -10.69 6.83 -3.89
N SER A 104 -9.87 5.77 -4.01
CA SER A 104 -8.60 5.66 -3.27
C SER A 104 -7.64 6.78 -3.63
N ALA A 105 -7.50 7.09 -4.92
CA ALA A 105 -6.63 8.16 -5.39
C ALA A 105 -7.08 9.54 -4.87
N LEU A 106 -8.38 9.80 -4.90
CA LEU A 106 -8.94 11.04 -4.35
C LEU A 106 -8.72 11.15 -2.85
N MET A 107 -9.02 10.08 -2.09
CA MET A 107 -8.80 10.06 -0.64
C MET A 107 -7.33 10.24 -0.29
N PHE A 108 -6.43 9.54 -1.00
CA PHE A 108 -4.99 9.65 -0.81
C PHE A 108 -4.47 11.07 -1.03
N ILE A 109 -4.91 11.73 -2.12
CA ILE A 109 -4.54 13.12 -2.43
C ILE A 109 -5.07 14.08 -1.35
N VAL A 110 -6.34 13.94 -0.96
CA VAL A 110 -6.98 14.82 0.04
C VAL A 110 -6.30 14.64 1.41
N MET A 111 -6.11 13.40 1.86
CA MET A 111 -5.48 13.12 3.15
C MET A 111 -4.01 13.51 3.17
N GLY A 112 -3.30 13.31 2.05
CA GLY A 112 -1.94 13.81 1.86
C GLY A 112 -1.86 15.33 1.94
N ALA A 113 -2.78 16.06 1.31
CA ALA A 113 -2.86 17.51 1.39
C ALA A 113 -3.16 17.98 2.83
N ILE A 114 -4.09 17.32 3.53
CA ILE A 114 -4.40 17.60 4.94
C ILE A 114 -3.14 17.42 5.80
N GLY A 115 -2.45 16.30 5.69
CA GLY A 115 -1.21 16.02 6.45
C GLY A 115 -0.11 17.03 6.18
N ARG A 116 -0.02 17.54 4.95
CA ARG A 116 0.96 18.57 4.56
C ARG A 116 0.65 19.96 5.17
N VAL A 117 -0.63 20.31 5.34
CA VAL A 117 -1.07 21.66 5.75
C VAL A 117 -1.32 21.74 7.25
N VAL A 118 -1.75 20.66 7.89
CA VAL A 118 -2.08 20.63 9.33
C VAL A 118 -0.85 20.99 10.16
N LYS A 119 -1.04 21.99 11.05
CA LYS A 119 0.01 22.48 11.98
C LYS A 119 0.04 21.69 13.28
N LYS A 120 -1.08 21.08 13.68
CA LYS A 120 -1.17 20.25 14.88
C LYS A 120 -0.33 18.99 14.68
N ASP A 121 0.47 18.63 15.69
CA ASP A 121 1.25 17.39 15.67
C ASP A 121 0.33 16.16 15.63
N LEU A 122 0.48 15.35 14.58
CA LEU A 122 -0.27 14.11 14.37
C LEU A 122 0.42 12.87 14.95
N SER A 123 1.58 13.01 15.59
CA SER A 123 2.36 11.87 16.10
C SER A 123 1.58 11.02 17.12
N GLY A 124 0.76 11.65 17.95
CA GLY A 124 -0.12 10.94 18.88
C GLY A 124 -1.16 10.10 18.16
N MET A 125 -1.78 10.67 17.12
CA MET A 125 -2.74 9.96 16.25
C MET A 125 -2.03 8.82 15.51
N GLY A 126 -0.86 9.07 14.93
CA GLY A 126 -0.09 8.05 14.21
C GLY A 126 0.23 6.84 15.08
N ARG A 127 0.67 7.04 16.33
CA ARG A 127 0.91 5.94 17.28
C ARG A 127 -0.36 5.14 17.59
N ALA A 128 -1.49 5.83 17.77
CA ALA A 128 -2.77 5.16 17.99
C ALA A 128 -3.19 4.34 16.76
N LEU A 129 -3.06 4.90 15.56
CA LEU A 129 -3.37 4.21 14.29
C LEU A 129 -2.47 2.99 14.07
N MET A 130 -1.19 3.05 14.44
CA MET A 130 -0.30 1.87 14.39
C MET A 130 -0.77 0.76 15.33
N GLY A 131 -1.33 1.10 16.50
CA GLY A 131 -1.98 0.12 17.37
C GLY A 131 -3.21 -0.50 16.73
N VAL A 132 -4.05 0.31 16.08
CA VAL A 132 -5.22 -0.17 15.31
C VAL A 132 -4.79 -1.06 14.15
N LEU A 133 -3.68 -0.72 13.45
CA LEU A 133 -3.13 -1.52 12.36
C LEU A 133 -2.79 -2.94 12.83
N ILE A 134 -2.10 -3.05 13.96
CA ILE A 134 -1.79 -4.37 14.55
C ILE A 134 -3.08 -5.15 14.86
N GLY A 135 -4.08 -4.48 15.43
CA GLY A 135 -5.38 -5.08 15.70
C GLY A 135 -6.09 -5.57 14.44
N VAL A 136 -6.08 -4.78 13.36
CA VAL A 136 -6.65 -5.15 12.06
C VAL A 136 -5.91 -6.34 11.46
N ILE A 137 -4.58 -6.38 11.54
CA ILE A 137 -3.78 -7.52 11.05
C ILE A 137 -4.17 -8.79 11.81
N ILE A 138 -4.20 -8.75 13.13
CA ILE A 138 -4.58 -9.91 13.97
C ILE A 138 -6.00 -10.37 13.63
N ALA A 139 -6.96 -9.43 13.57
CA ALA A 139 -8.34 -9.74 13.24
C ALA A 139 -8.49 -10.32 11.82
N SER A 140 -7.70 -9.82 10.84
CA SER A 140 -7.68 -10.36 9.48
C SER A 140 -7.13 -11.80 9.44
N VAL A 141 -6.08 -12.08 10.20
CA VAL A 141 -5.55 -13.46 10.35
C VAL A 141 -6.59 -14.38 10.98
N VAL A 142 -7.27 -13.95 12.03
CA VAL A 142 -8.36 -14.71 12.65
C VAL A 142 -9.50 -14.94 11.65
N ASN A 143 -9.88 -13.91 10.89
CA ASN A 143 -10.95 -14.02 9.91
C ASN A 143 -10.59 -14.92 8.71
N MET A 144 -9.32 -15.08 8.39
CA MET A 144 -8.88 -16.06 7.38
C MET A 144 -9.31 -17.49 7.73
N PHE A 145 -9.38 -17.82 9.02
CA PHE A 145 -9.88 -19.14 9.52
C PHE A 145 -11.40 -19.15 9.67
N LEU A 146 -12.00 -18.05 10.14
CA LEU A 146 -13.45 -17.94 10.35
C LEU A 146 -14.24 -17.76 9.04
N ARG A 147 -13.61 -17.21 8.01
CA ARG A 147 -14.20 -16.92 6.69
C ARG A 147 -15.50 -16.11 6.77
N SER A 148 -15.59 -15.20 7.73
CA SER A 148 -16.79 -14.37 7.93
C SER A 148 -16.79 -13.17 7.00
N SER A 149 -17.74 -13.11 6.06
CA SER A 149 -17.92 -11.97 5.15
C SER A 149 -18.32 -10.68 5.89
N GLY A 150 -19.07 -10.79 6.99
CA GLY A 150 -19.40 -9.66 7.84
C GLY A 150 -18.19 -9.05 8.51
N MET A 151 -17.26 -9.89 9.01
CA MET A 151 -15.99 -9.44 9.59
C MET A 151 -15.09 -8.80 8.54
N ASP A 152 -14.99 -9.38 7.33
CA ASP A 152 -14.25 -8.78 6.22
C ASP A 152 -14.74 -7.37 5.89
N TYR A 153 -16.05 -7.17 5.88
CA TYR A 153 -16.64 -5.88 5.59
C TYR A 153 -16.33 -4.84 6.68
N ILE A 154 -16.48 -5.19 7.95
CA ILE A 154 -16.16 -4.32 9.09
C ILE A 154 -14.68 -3.97 9.09
N LEU A 155 -13.80 -4.96 8.93
CA LEU A 155 -12.35 -4.74 8.84
C LEU A 155 -11.99 -3.83 7.67
N SER A 156 -12.68 -3.95 6.53
CA SER A 156 -12.44 -3.09 5.38
C SER A 156 -12.84 -1.64 5.67
N ILE A 157 -13.96 -1.40 6.35
CA ILE A 157 -14.37 -0.05 6.76
C ILE A 157 -13.35 0.56 7.73
N ILE A 158 -12.95 -0.19 8.75
CA ILE A 158 -11.92 0.25 9.72
C ILE A 158 -10.61 0.57 8.98
N SER A 159 -10.21 -0.26 8.03
CA SER A 159 -8.99 -0.09 7.24
C SER A 159 -9.01 1.18 6.38
N VAL A 160 -10.15 1.56 5.81
CA VAL A 160 -10.27 2.82 5.05
C VAL A 160 -9.94 4.02 5.95
N PHE A 161 -10.53 4.12 7.14
CA PHE A 161 -10.23 5.21 8.08
C PHE A 161 -8.79 5.14 8.59
N LEU A 162 -8.31 3.94 8.86
CA LEU A 162 -6.94 3.70 9.31
C LEU A 162 -5.91 4.21 8.30
N PHE A 163 -5.97 3.74 7.05
CA PHE A 163 -4.99 4.10 6.03
C PHE A 163 -5.16 5.53 5.53
N ALA A 164 -6.36 6.09 5.54
CA ALA A 164 -6.57 7.52 5.32
C ALA A 164 -5.87 8.37 6.41
N GLY A 165 -6.01 7.99 7.68
CA GLY A 165 -5.33 8.65 8.78
C GLY A 165 -3.81 8.49 8.75
N LEU A 166 -3.29 7.29 8.43
CA LEU A 166 -1.86 7.03 8.23
C LEU A 166 -1.30 7.89 7.09
N THR A 167 -1.99 7.96 5.95
CA THR A 167 -1.61 8.83 4.82
C THR A 167 -1.42 10.29 5.26
N ALA A 168 -2.31 10.82 6.10
CA ALA A 168 -2.15 12.18 6.61
C ALA A 168 -0.94 12.31 7.55
N TRP A 169 -0.76 11.36 8.45
CA TRP A 169 0.37 11.35 9.37
C TRP A 169 1.71 11.20 8.63
N ASP A 170 1.82 10.28 7.67
CA ASP A 170 3.05 10.06 6.90
C ASP A 170 3.41 11.29 6.05
N ASN A 171 2.42 11.99 5.51
CA ASN A 171 2.67 13.26 4.85
C ASN A 171 3.19 14.36 5.81
N GLN A 172 2.72 14.41 7.04
CA GLN A 172 3.29 15.30 8.04
C GLN A 172 4.74 14.90 8.40
N LYS A 173 5.01 13.60 8.49
CA LYS A 173 6.34 13.03 8.78
C LYS A 173 7.38 13.40 7.71
N ILE A 174 6.97 13.54 6.42
CA ILE A 174 7.86 14.03 5.36
C ILE A 174 8.43 15.41 5.70
N ARG A 175 7.58 16.33 6.17
CA ARG A 175 8.01 17.67 6.59
C ARG A 175 8.96 17.58 7.77
N TYR A 176 8.63 16.78 8.76
CA TYR A 176 9.47 16.59 9.95
C TYR A 176 10.87 16.05 9.59
N VAL A 177 10.96 15.04 8.71
CA VAL A 177 12.24 14.52 8.21
C VAL A 177 13.03 15.60 7.47
N TYR A 178 12.37 16.39 6.62
CA TYR A 178 13.02 17.47 5.89
C TYR A 178 13.61 18.52 6.82
N ASP A 179 12.87 18.93 7.85
CA ASP A 179 13.30 19.95 8.81
C ASP A 179 14.45 19.43 9.71
N GLN A 180 14.37 18.17 10.16
CA GLN A 180 15.43 17.55 10.97
C GLN A 180 16.74 17.33 10.21
N THR A 181 16.70 17.22 8.90
CA THR A 181 17.88 17.07 8.05
C THR A 181 18.39 18.39 7.50
N ASN A 182 17.96 19.52 8.07
CA ASN A 182 18.32 20.88 7.62
C ASN A 182 18.07 21.08 6.12
N GLY A 183 16.98 20.50 5.58
CA GLY A 183 16.62 20.62 4.17
C GLY A 183 17.40 19.72 3.23
N GLN A 184 18.25 18.83 3.73
CA GLN A 184 19.09 17.93 2.94
C GLN A 184 18.85 16.45 3.29
N PRO A 185 17.63 15.93 3.11
CA PRO A 185 17.35 14.53 3.41
C PRO A 185 18.09 13.62 2.43
N ALA A 186 18.73 12.58 2.97
CA ALA A 186 19.35 11.54 2.18
C ALA A 186 18.33 10.84 1.26
N THR A 187 18.80 10.30 0.12
CA THR A 187 17.93 9.65 -0.87
C THR A 187 17.13 8.49 -0.27
N GLY A 188 17.69 7.76 0.69
CA GLY A 188 17.00 6.67 1.39
C GLY A 188 15.72 7.11 2.08
N TRP A 189 15.69 8.31 2.66
CA TRP A 189 14.45 8.85 3.26
C TRP A 189 13.33 9.01 2.24
N ALA A 190 13.65 9.43 1.00
CA ALA A 190 12.63 9.51 -0.04
C ALA A 190 12.04 8.14 -0.39
N VAL A 191 12.88 7.10 -0.41
CA VAL A 191 12.43 5.72 -0.68
C VAL A 191 11.63 5.18 0.50
N ALA A 192 12.06 5.43 1.75
CA ALA A 192 11.33 5.00 2.94
C ALA A 192 9.92 5.61 2.99
N MET A 193 9.83 6.94 2.83
CA MET A 193 8.54 7.65 2.83
C MET A 193 7.65 7.23 1.64
N ALA A 194 8.26 6.97 0.47
CA ALA A 194 7.52 6.48 -0.69
C ALA A 194 6.95 5.08 -0.45
N LEU A 195 7.71 4.18 0.20
CA LEU A 195 7.23 2.85 0.57
C LEU A 195 6.06 2.93 1.55
N GLU A 196 6.14 3.76 2.60
CA GLU A 196 5.04 3.95 3.57
C GLU A 196 3.77 4.44 2.86
N LEU A 197 3.85 5.52 2.08
CA LEU A 197 2.71 6.05 1.33
C LEU A 197 2.17 5.09 0.26
N TYR A 198 3.04 4.32 -0.39
CA TYR A 198 2.63 3.30 -1.33
C TYR A 198 1.79 2.21 -0.64
N LEU A 199 2.23 1.75 0.54
CA LEU A 199 1.50 0.77 1.34
C LEU A 199 0.13 1.31 1.79
N ASP A 200 0.08 2.57 2.23
CA ASP A 200 -1.20 3.22 2.56
C ASP A 200 -2.16 3.23 1.39
N PHE A 201 -1.67 3.62 0.21
CA PHE A 201 -2.48 3.66 -1.02
C PHE A 201 -3.01 2.28 -1.40
N ILE A 202 -2.16 1.26 -1.44
CA ILE A 202 -2.55 -0.12 -1.82
C ILE A 202 -3.57 -0.69 -0.82
N ASN A 203 -3.36 -0.49 0.49
CA ASN A 203 -4.29 -0.98 1.50
C ASN A 203 -5.63 -0.21 1.47
N LEU A 204 -5.60 1.10 1.21
CA LEU A 204 -6.80 1.90 1.00
C LEU A 204 -7.58 1.39 -0.22
N PHE A 205 -6.89 1.12 -1.32
CA PHE A 205 -7.48 0.56 -2.54
C PHE A 205 -8.13 -0.81 -2.30
N ILE A 206 -7.42 -1.75 -1.67
CA ILE A 206 -7.95 -3.09 -1.38
C ILE A 206 -9.17 -3.00 -0.45
N SER A 207 -9.13 -2.10 0.54
CA SER A 207 -10.24 -1.92 1.48
C SER A 207 -11.49 -1.37 0.79
N LEU A 208 -11.33 -0.37 -0.07
CA LEU A 208 -12.43 0.19 -0.87
C LEU A 208 -12.94 -0.81 -1.91
N LEU A 209 -12.04 -1.59 -2.52
CA LEU A 209 -12.40 -2.65 -3.45
C LEU A 209 -13.31 -3.70 -2.80
N ARG A 210 -12.99 -4.13 -1.57
CA ARG A 210 -13.83 -5.06 -0.78
C ARG A 210 -15.19 -4.46 -0.40
N ILE A 211 -15.22 -3.15 -0.07
CA ILE A 211 -16.47 -2.47 0.28
C ILE A 211 -17.39 -2.36 -0.94
N PHE A 212 -16.87 -1.92 -2.07
CA PHE A 212 -17.66 -1.70 -3.28
C PHE A 212 -18.04 -3.00 -3.97
N GLY A 213 -17.18 -4.02 -3.91
CA GLY A 213 -17.37 -5.32 -4.54
C GLY A 213 -18.11 -6.34 -3.67
N ARG A 214 -18.77 -5.91 -2.61
CA ARG A 214 -19.54 -6.82 -1.74
C ARG A 214 -20.67 -7.55 -2.46
N ASN A 215 -21.20 -6.95 -3.52
CA ASN A 215 -22.35 -7.46 -4.28
C ASN A 215 -21.96 -7.89 -5.71
N ASP A 216 -20.65 -7.99 -6.01
CA ASP A 216 -20.14 -8.46 -7.31
C ASP A 216 -20.32 -9.98 -7.51
#